data_9e6497254f6a190a7c8cff2b627dab14
#
_entry.id   9e6497254f6a190a7c8cff2b627dab14
#
_cell.length_a   1.000
_cell.length_b   1.000
_cell.length_c   1.000
_cell.angle_alpha   90.00
_cell.angle_beta   90.00
_cell.angle_gamma   90.00
#
_symmetry.space_group_name_H-M   'P 1'
#
loop_
_entity.id
_entity.type
_entity.pdbx_description
1 polymer ?
#
loop_
_entity_poly.entity_id
_entity_poly.type
_entity_poly.pdbx_seq_one_letter_code
_entity_poly.pdbx_strand_id
1 'polypeptide(L)'
;MITEAMLREAARRASEVYTAYYERDYDPQTPYVFPPEFEKKIDRLTRRAKHPVFYKAMRCVASVAIAMIIAGSAWITVDAEARAAVVGWVKEVYETYFVLRHDGADTAPESADYRPAWLPDGYSELRVNASETRTVVVYANEAGDLIRFSFIRDSEETDWFIAVSRADIKNATVNEKKADLLIAHDPKEANAIAWISDGTAFYVTGFVGENDLVRMAESVQIKK
;
A
#
# COMPACT_ATOMS: atom_id res chain seq x y z
N MET A 1 34.32 -37.59 -54.17
CA MET A 1 33.22 -38.02 -53.30
C MET A 1 33.80 -38.24 -51.90
N ILE A 2 33.29 -37.54 -50.88
CA ILE A 2 33.73 -37.74 -49.49
C ILE A 2 33.09 -39.02 -49.01
N THR A 3 33.90 -39.98 -48.53
CA THR A 3 33.41 -41.26 -48.03
C THR A 3 33.18 -41.20 -46.53
N GLU A 4 32.28 -42.04 -46.01
CA GLU A 4 32.01 -42.12 -44.58
C GLU A 4 33.27 -42.43 -43.75
N ALA A 5 34.18 -43.24 -44.29
CA ALA A 5 35.47 -43.52 -43.67
C ALA A 5 36.36 -42.26 -43.50
N MET A 6 36.34 -41.37 -44.51
CA MET A 6 37.07 -40.08 -44.42
C MET A 6 36.47 -39.13 -43.37
N LEU A 7 35.13 -39.13 -43.23
CA LEU A 7 34.47 -38.34 -42.21
C LEU A 7 34.78 -38.85 -40.78
N ARG A 8 34.75 -40.15 -40.58
CA ARG A 8 35.12 -40.75 -39.27
C ARG A 8 36.58 -40.47 -38.91
N GLU A 9 37.52 -40.59 -39.87
CA GLU A 9 38.92 -40.26 -39.62
C GLU A 9 39.14 -38.80 -39.35
N ALA A 10 38.43 -37.89 -40.05
CA ALA A 10 38.49 -36.47 -39.79
C ALA A 10 37.92 -36.10 -38.41
N ALA A 11 36.81 -36.71 -38.00
CA ALA A 11 36.22 -36.52 -36.68
C ALA A 11 37.15 -37.01 -35.55
N ARG A 12 37.80 -38.17 -35.75
CA ARG A 12 38.79 -38.72 -34.80
C ARG A 12 39.99 -37.76 -34.64
N ARG A 13 40.56 -37.31 -35.74
CA ARG A 13 41.68 -36.33 -35.69
C ARG A 13 41.29 -35.01 -35.06
N ALA A 14 40.11 -34.49 -35.39
CA ALA A 14 39.60 -33.28 -34.74
C ALA A 14 39.44 -33.44 -33.22
N SER A 15 38.89 -34.62 -32.80
CA SER A 15 38.74 -34.93 -31.37
C SER A 15 40.11 -34.98 -30.66
N GLU A 16 41.11 -35.65 -31.26
CA GLU A 16 42.45 -35.74 -30.71
C GLU A 16 43.14 -34.37 -30.57
N VAL A 17 43.01 -33.53 -31.59
CA VAL A 17 43.56 -32.16 -31.55
C VAL A 17 42.84 -31.32 -30.49
N TYR A 18 41.49 -31.44 -30.38
CA TYR A 18 40.73 -30.75 -29.38
C TYR A 18 41.12 -31.20 -27.96
N THR A 19 41.19 -32.48 -27.73
CA THR A 19 41.62 -33.03 -26.42
C THR A 19 43.02 -32.56 -26.05
N ALA A 20 43.98 -32.66 -26.97
CA ALA A 20 45.34 -32.20 -26.73
C ALA A 20 45.46 -30.66 -26.49
N TYR A 21 44.57 -29.89 -27.12
CA TYR A 21 44.50 -28.43 -26.88
C TYR A 21 44.03 -28.10 -25.45
N TYR A 22 43.00 -28.77 -24.96
CA TYR A 22 42.49 -28.58 -23.59
C TYR A 22 43.40 -29.20 -22.53
N GLU A 23 44.06 -30.34 -22.81
CA GLU A 23 44.98 -30.96 -21.87
C GLU A 23 46.27 -30.15 -21.70
N ARG A 24 46.69 -29.42 -22.72
CA ARG A 24 47.94 -28.60 -22.66
C ARG A 24 47.87 -27.51 -21.62
N ASP A 25 46.72 -26.90 -21.40
CA ASP A 25 46.51 -25.79 -20.45
C ASP A 25 45.85 -26.30 -19.13
N TYR A 26 45.61 -27.62 -19.00
CA TYR A 26 45.06 -28.21 -17.79
C TYR A 26 46.17 -28.55 -16.80
N ASP A 27 46.23 -27.77 -15.71
CA ASP A 27 47.04 -28.07 -14.54
C ASP A 27 46.20 -28.80 -13.50
N PRO A 28 46.41 -30.12 -13.25
CA PRO A 28 45.63 -30.88 -12.29
C PRO A 28 45.87 -30.41 -10.83
N GLN A 29 46.86 -29.57 -10.59
CA GLN A 29 47.14 -29.04 -9.26
C GLN A 29 46.45 -27.71 -8.97
N THR A 30 45.97 -27.04 -10.00
CA THR A 30 45.22 -25.80 -9.83
C THR A 30 43.71 -26.08 -9.78
N PRO A 31 43.06 -26.02 -8.60
CA PRO A 31 41.63 -26.25 -8.52
C PRO A 31 40.87 -25.19 -9.30
N TYR A 32 40.00 -25.62 -10.22
CA TYR A 32 39.14 -24.72 -10.95
C TYR A 32 38.18 -24.00 -9.99
N VAL A 33 38.28 -22.69 -9.92
CA VAL A 33 37.40 -21.85 -9.09
C VAL A 33 36.15 -21.51 -9.90
N PHE A 34 35.02 -22.07 -9.49
CA PHE A 34 33.74 -21.76 -10.12
C PHE A 34 33.29 -20.33 -9.82
N PRO A 35 32.61 -19.67 -10.74
CA PRO A 35 31.97 -18.37 -10.45
C PRO A 35 31.06 -18.46 -9.22
N PRO A 36 31.04 -17.42 -8.35
CA PRO A 36 30.26 -17.48 -7.10
C PRO A 36 28.75 -17.67 -7.30
N GLU A 37 28.24 -17.32 -8.46
CA GLU A 37 26.84 -17.59 -8.82
C GLU A 37 26.57 -19.08 -9.07
N PHE A 38 27.54 -19.78 -9.65
CA PHE A 38 27.46 -21.22 -9.89
C PHE A 38 27.52 -21.99 -8.56
N GLU A 39 28.43 -21.63 -7.67
CA GLU A 39 28.53 -22.23 -6.33
C GLU A 39 27.22 -22.06 -5.53
N LYS A 40 26.64 -20.86 -5.52
CA LYS A 40 25.33 -20.61 -4.88
C LYS A 40 24.22 -21.47 -5.48
N LYS A 41 24.26 -21.72 -6.77
CA LYS A 41 23.27 -22.57 -7.46
C LYS A 41 23.43 -24.05 -7.09
N ILE A 42 24.66 -24.54 -7.05
CA ILE A 42 24.98 -25.91 -6.63
C ILE A 42 24.63 -26.14 -5.17
N ASP A 43 24.97 -25.22 -4.28
CA ASP A 43 24.60 -25.30 -2.86
C ASP A 43 23.08 -25.37 -2.66
N ARG A 44 22.32 -24.57 -3.41
CA ARG A 44 20.86 -24.61 -3.36
C ARG A 44 20.30 -25.96 -3.83
N LEU A 45 20.85 -26.52 -4.90
CA LEU A 45 20.45 -27.82 -5.41
C LEU A 45 20.80 -28.92 -4.43
N THR A 46 22.00 -28.89 -3.85
CA THR A 46 22.48 -29.85 -2.87
C THR A 46 21.64 -29.83 -1.59
N ARG A 47 21.29 -28.65 -1.07
CA ARG A 47 20.37 -28.53 0.08
C ARG A 47 18.99 -29.13 -0.23
N ARG A 48 18.47 -28.89 -1.44
CA ARG A 48 17.19 -29.48 -1.86
C ARG A 48 17.27 -31.03 -1.97
N ALA A 49 18.38 -31.53 -2.47
CA ALA A 49 18.61 -32.97 -2.58
C ALA A 49 18.79 -33.66 -1.22
N LYS A 50 19.41 -32.99 -0.25
CA LYS A 50 19.60 -33.52 1.13
C LYS A 50 18.29 -33.57 1.94
N HIS A 51 17.30 -32.70 1.63
CA HIS A 51 16.05 -32.63 2.39
C HIS A 51 14.79 -32.74 1.51
N PRO A 52 14.63 -33.82 0.72
CA PRO A 52 13.53 -33.91 -0.24
C PRO A 52 12.15 -33.96 0.43
N VAL A 53 12.05 -34.56 1.61
CA VAL A 53 10.80 -34.66 2.38
C VAL A 53 10.37 -33.30 2.88
N PHE A 54 11.31 -32.49 3.38
CA PHE A 54 11.04 -31.14 3.86
C PHE A 54 10.49 -30.23 2.74
N TYR A 55 11.12 -30.25 1.56
CA TYR A 55 10.65 -29.44 0.43
C TYR A 55 9.31 -29.90 -0.14
N LYS A 56 9.03 -31.22 -0.10
CA LYS A 56 7.71 -31.75 -0.45
C LYS A 56 6.65 -31.32 0.55
N ALA A 57 6.94 -31.41 1.86
CA ALA A 57 6.05 -30.96 2.93
C ALA A 57 5.76 -29.46 2.84
N MET A 58 6.77 -28.62 2.65
CA MET A 58 6.60 -27.18 2.44
C MET A 58 5.70 -26.85 1.25
N ARG A 59 5.83 -27.60 0.14
CA ARG A 59 4.97 -27.41 -1.03
C ARG A 59 3.52 -27.77 -0.74
N CYS A 60 3.28 -28.85 -0.01
CA CYS A 60 1.93 -29.24 0.43
C CYS A 60 1.33 -28.19 1.38
N VAL A 61 2.10 -27.71 2.36
CA VAL A 61 1.65 -26.65 3.28
C VAL A 61 1.28 -25.37 2.52
N ALA A 62 2.12 -24.94 1.57
CA ALA A 62 1.83 -23.77 0.73
C ALA A 62 0.54 -23.96 -0.10
N SER A 63 0.32 -25.15 -0.67
CA SER A 63 -0.89 -25.44 -1.44
C SER A 63 -2.15 -25.40 -0.56
N VAL A 64 -2.08 -25.95 0.65
CA VAL A 64 -3.20 -25.92 1.63
C VAL A 64 -3.46 -24.49 2.08
N ALA A 65 -2.42 -23.69 2.35
CA ALA A 65 -2.57 -22.29 2.73
C ALA A 65 -3.25 -21.46 1.62
N ILE A 66 -2.84 -21.65 0.36
CA ILE A 66 -3.49 -20.99 -0.79
C ILE A 66 -4.96 -21.42 -0.92
N ALA A 67 -5.25 -22.71 -0.78
CA ALA A 67 -6.63 -23.20 -0.83
C ALA A 67 -7.51 -22.62 0.29
N MET A 68 -6.97 -22.48 1.50
CA MET A 68 -7.67 -21.83 2.62
C MET A 68 -7.92 -20.34 2.38
N ILE A 69 -6.95 -19.62 1.79
CA ILE A 69 -7.12 -18.21 1.44
C ILE A 69 -8.22 -18.05 0.38
N ILE A 70 -8.23 -18.89 -0.67
CA ILE A 70 -9.27 -18.86 -1.72
C ILE A 70 -10.64 -19.20 -1.14
N ALA A 71 -10.76 -20.25 -0.32
CA ALA A 71 -12.01 -20.64 0.30
C ALA A 71 -12.52 -19.58 1.28
N GLY A 72 -11.62 -18.99 2.08
CA GLY A 72 -11.95 -17.91 3.01
C GLY A 72 -12.39 -16.63 2.30
N SER A 73 -11.73 -16.23 1.23
CA SER A 73 -12.13 -15.07 0.43
C SER A 73 -13.48 -15.29 -0.27
N ALA A 74 -13.73 -16.51 -0.81
CA ALA A 74 -15.03 -16.84 -1.38
C ALA A 74 -16.15 -16.81 -0.32
N TRP A 75 -15.88 -17.28 0.90
CA TRP A 75 -16.85 -17.20 1.99
C TRP A 75 -17.20 -15.76 2.36
N ILE A 76 -16.19 -14.89 2.54
CA ILE A 76 -16.39 -13.48 2.86
C ILE A 76 -17.19 -12.74 1.77
N THR A 77 -17.08 -13.14 0.50
CA THR A 77 -17.83 -12.50 -0.59
C THR A 77 -19.31 -12.90 -0.58
N VAL A 78 -19.66 -14.10 -0.12
CA VAL A 78 -21.03 -14.63 -0.14
C VAL A 78 -21.79 -14.32 1.16
N ASP A 79 -21.10 -14.36 2.31
CA ASP A 79 -21.72 -14.24 3.63
C ASP A 79 -21.57 -12.82 4.19
N ALA A 80 -22.72 -12.13 4.38
CA ALA A 80 -22.76 -10.78 4.93
C ALA A 80 -22.31 -10.72 6.40
N GLU A 81 -22.54 -11.78 7.18
CA GLU A 81 -22.18 -11.87 8.59
C GLU A 81 -20.65 -12.08 8.74
N ALA A 82 -20.06 -12.97 7.91
CA ALA A 82 -18.62 -13.14 7.83
C ALA A 82 -17.90 -11.84 7.40
N ARG A 83 -18.51 -11.09 6.48
CA ARG A 83 -18.03 -9.78 6.05
C ARG A 83 -18.04 -8.76 7.20
N ALA A 84 -19.14 -8.69 7.94
CA ALA A 84 -19.27 -7.81 9.10
C ALA A 84 -18.26 -8.17 10.22
N ALA A 85 -18.02 -9.47 10.44
CA ALA A 85 -17.05 -9.95 11.42
C ALA A 85 -15.61 -9.59 11.02
N VAL A 86 -15.23 -9.73 9.73
CA VAL A 86 -13.91 -9.33 9.22
C VAL A 86 -13.72 -7.81 9.30
N VAL A 87 -14.73 -7.03 8.92
CA VAL A 87 -14.70 -5.56 9.05
C VAL A 87 -14.60 -5.15 10.53
N GLY A 88 -15.33 -5.83 11.43
CA GLY A 88 -15.21 -5.61 12.87
C GLY A 88 -13.82 -5.93 13.40
N TRP A 89 -13.24 -7.06 12.99
CA TRP A 89 -11.89 -7.45 13.35
C TRP A 89 -10.82 -6.49 12.78
N VAL A 90 -10.99 -6.07 11.52
CA VAL A 90 -10.10 -5.06 10.91
C VAL A 90 -10.18 -3.73 11.68
N LYS A 91 -11.36 -3.30 12.11
CA LYS A 91 -11.51 -2.12 12.98
C LYS A 91 -10.82 -2.29 14.33
N GLU A 92 -10.90 -3.49 14.94
CA GLU A 92 -10.30 -3.79 16.25
C GLU A 92 -8.77 -3.93 16.18
N VAL A 93 -8.24 -4.55 15.11
CA VAL A 93 -6.78 -4.74 14.92
C VAL A 93 -6.10 -3.48 14.37
N TYR A 94 -6.81 -2.71 13.55
CA TYR A 94 -6.32 -1.46 12.97
C TYR A 94 -7.02 -0.24 13.61
N GLU A 95 -6.98 -0.13 14.94
CA GLU A 95 -7.38 1.10 15.66
C GLU A 95 -6.68 2.39 15.15
N THR A 96 -5.76 2.23 14.22
CA THR A 96 -4.92 3.30 13.69
C THR A 96 -5.39 3.87 12.35
N TYR A 97 -6.36 3.23 11.69
CA TYR A 97 -6.80 3.65 10.34
C TYR A 97 -8.31 3.76 10.24
N PHE A 98 -8.77 4.89 9.75
CA PHE A 98 -10.16 5.13 9.39
C PHE A 98 -10.28 5.13 7.85
N VAL A 99 -11.27 4.37 7.32
CA VAL A 99 -11.51 4.25 5.88
C VAL A 99 -12.78 4.98 5.53
N LEU A 100 -12.69 6.04 4.78
CA LEU A 100 -13.83 6.74 4.20
C LEU A 100 -14.16 6.12 2.84
N ARG A 101 -15.37 5.55 2.68
CA ARG A 101 -15.84 4.98 1.41
C ARG A 101 -16.89 5.88 0.80
N HIS A 102 -16.75 6.12 -0.48
CA HIS A 102 -17.72 6.83 -1.29
C HIS A 102 -18.40 5.85 -2.28
N ASP A 103 -19.71 5.72 -2.18
CA ASP A 103 -20.56 4.88 -3.04
C ASP A 103 -21.43 5.76 -3.95
N GLY A 104 -20.89 6.77 -4.61
CA GLY A 104 -21.71 7.69 -5.38
C GLY A 104 -21.07 8.27 -6.64
N ALA A 105 -21.89 8.47 -7.66
CA ALA A 105 -21.51 8.95 -8.99
C ALA A 105 -21.52 10.50 -9.12
N ASP A 106 -21.43 11.24 -8.01
CA ASP A 106 -21.41 12.70 -8.04
C ASP A 106 -20.00 13.19 -8.39
N THR A 107 -19.86 13.77 -9.56
CA THR A 107 -18.58 14.28 -10.07
C THR A 107 -18.36 15.72 -9.57
N ALA A 108 -17.31 15.94 -8.79
CA ALA A 108 -16.90 17.28 -8.37
C ALA A 108 -16.41 18.11 -9.58
N PRO A 109 -16.57 19.44 -9.59
CA PRO A 109 -15.94 20.29 -10.57
C PRO A 109 -14.42 20.17 -10.53
N GLU A 110 -13.78 19.81 -11.64
CA GLU A 110 -12.34 19.52 -11.75
C GLU A 110 -11.43 20.67 -11.30
N SER A 111 -11.92 21.91 -11.32
CA SER A 111 -11.18 23.12 -10.95
C SER A 111 -11.59 23.74 -9.59
N ALA A 112 -12.47 23.10 -8.82
CA ALA A 112 -12.95 23.68 -7.58
C ALA A 112 -11.83 23.75 -6.52
N ASP A 113 -11.59 24.97 -5.99
CA ASP A 113 -10.69 25.22 -4.86
C ASP A 113 -11.54 25.51 -3.62
N TYR A 114 -11.50 24.63 -2.64
CA TYR A 114 -12.31 24.71 -1.43
C TYR A 114 -11.54 25.35 -0.30
N ARG A 115 -12.21 26.22 0.48
CA ARG A 115 -11.67 26.84 1.70
C ARG A 115 -12.75 26.94 2.77
N PRO A 116 -12.41 26.73 4.05
CA PRO A 116 -13.29 27.13 5.13
C PRO A 116 -13.42 28.64 5.16
N ALA A 117 -14.66 29.15 5.23
CA ALA A 117 -14.95 30.57 5.36
C ALA A 117 -14.80 31.08 6.80
N TRP A 118 -14.83 30.14 7.75
CA TRP A 118 -14.61 30.41 9.17
C TRP A 118 -13.42 29.62 9.68
N LEU A 119 -12.60 30.25 10.49
CA LEU A 119 -11.47 29.64 11.20
C LEU A 119 -11.60 29.99 12.70
N PRO A 120 -11.10 29.15 13.61
CA PRO A 120 -10.95 29.50 15.01
C PRO A 120 -10.10 30.77 15.18
N ASP A 121 -10.33 31.51 16.27
CA ASP A 121 -9.63 32.75 16.54
C ASP A 121 -8.11 32.61 16.52
N GLY A 122 -7.43 33.54 15.85
CA GLY A 122 -5.97 33.55 15.74
C GLY A 122 -5.38 32.70 14.65
N TYR A 123 -6.17 31.85 13.95
CA TYR A 123 -5.65 31.06 12.84
C TYR A 123 -5.70 31.82 11.52
N SER A 124 -4.64 31.67 10.73
CA SER A 124 -4.53 32.22 9.37
C SER A 124 -3.87 31.21 8.44
N GLU A 125 -4.11 31.31 7.12
CA GLU A 125 -3.53 30.45 6.12
C GLU A 125 -2.00 30.62 6.08
N LEU A 126 -1.27 29.54 6.41
CA LEU A 126 0.19 29.50 6.40
C LEU A 126 0.74 29.01 5.06
N ARG A 127 0.17 27.94 4.51
CA ARG A 127 0.70 27.25 3.33
C ARG A 127 -0.39 26.46 2.61
N VAL A 128 -0.29 26.41 1.29
CA VAL A 128 -1.10 25.56 0.41
C VAL A 128 -0.18 24.63 -0.38
N ASN A 129 -0.49 23.34 -0.37
CA ASN A 129 0.13 22.31 -1.21
C ASN A 129 -0.98 21.72 -2.07
N ALA A 130 -0.94 21.97 -3.37
CA ALA A 130 -1.92 21.45 -4.33
C ALA A 130 -1.25 20.49 -5.31
N SER A 131 -1.91 19.37 -5.60
CA SER A 131 -1.63 18.44 -6.68
C SER A 131 -2.87 18.30 -7.58
N GLU A 132 -2.80 17.51 -8.62
CA GLU A 132 -3.94 17.30 -9.54
C GLU A 132 -5.18 16.78 -8.80
N THR A 133 -5.02 15.83 -7.90
CA THR A 133 -6.13 15.18 -7.20
C THR A 133 -6.35 15.69 -5.78
N ARG A 134 -5.30 16.18 -5.09
CA ARG A 134 -5.34 16.52 -3.66
C ARG A 134 -4.83 17.92 -3.40
N THR A 135 -5.55 18.66 -2.56
CA THR A 135 -5.08 19.93 -2.00
C THR A 135 -5.03 19.85 -0.48
N VAL A 136 -3.96 20.36 0.10
CA VAL A 136 -3.76 20.47 1.56
C VAL A 136 -3.47 21.93 1.89
N VAL A 137 -4.29 22.49 2.76
CA VAL A 137 -4.12 23.85 3.31
C VAL A 137 -3.76 23.75 4.78
N VAL A 138 -2.72 24.42 5.18
CA VAL A 138 -2.26 24.48 6.57
C VAL A 138 -2.55 25.87 7.12
N TYR A 139 -3.26 25.93 8.22
CA TYR A 139 -3.49 27.14 9.00
C TYR A 139 -2.65 27.08 10.28
N ALA A 140 -2.17 28.20 10.75
CA ALA A 140 -1.40 28.32 11.98
C ALA A 140 -1.90 29.51 12.81
N ASN A 141 -1.79 29.38 14.14
CA ASN A 141 -1.97 30.48 15.08
C ASN A 141 -0.62 31.04 15.57
N GLU A 142 -0.62 32.10 16.37
CA GLU A 142 0.58 32.70 16.94
C GLU A 142 1.32 31.78 17.92
N ALA A 143 0.63 30.82 18.53
CA ALA A 143 1.23 29.79 19.40
C ALA A 143 1.97 28.69 18.64
N GLY A 144 1.78 28.61 17.30
CA GLY A 144 2.36 27.58 16.45
C GLY A 144 1.49 26.32 16.31
N ASP A 145 0.27 26.34 16.84
CA ASP A 145 -0.66 25.23 16.62
C ASP A 145 -1.13 25.22 15.16
N LEU A 146 -1.31 24.02 14.64
CA LEU A 146 -1.65 23.82 13.23
C LEU A 146 -3.02 23.19 13.07
N ILE A 147 -3.76 23.68 12.08
CA ILE A 147 -4.93 23.01 11.51
C ILE A 147 -4.61 22.65 10.06
N ARG A 148 -4.88 21.41 9.66
CA ARG A 148 -4.79 20.98 8.28
C ARG A 148 -6.18 20.73 7.73
N PHE A 149 -6.50 21.43 6.66
CA PHE A 149 -7.65 21.16 5.83
C PHE A 149 -7.19 20.51 4.53
N SER A 150 -7.77 19.40 4.17
CA SER A 150 -7.45 18.73 2.90
C SER A 150 -8.71 18.27 2.21
N PHE A 151 -8.66 18.29 0.88
CA PHE A 151 -9.70 17.70 0.06
C PHE A 151 -9.09 16.97 -1.13
N ILE A 152 -9.78 15.91 -1.56
CA ILE A 152 -9.44 15.14 -2.76
C ILE A 152 -10.64 15.16 -3.69
N ARG A 153 -10.37 15.54 -4.93
CA ARG A 153 -11.29 15.54 -6.04
C ARG A 153 -11.25 14.15 -6.68
N ASP A 154 -12.36 13.77 -7.30
CA ASP A 154 -12.45 12.51 -8.06
C ASP A 154 -12.13 11.28 -7.21
N SER A 155 -12.97 11.06 -6.21
CA SER A 155 -12.86 9.91 -5.32
C SER A 155 -13.66 8.71 -5.83
N GLU A 156 -13.57 8.40 -7.15
CA GLU A 156 -14.05 7.11 -7.64
C GLU A 156 -13.27 6.01 -6.93
N GLU A 157 -13.92 5.27 -6.03
CA GLU A 157 -13.40 4.10 -5.29
C GLU A 157 -12.08 4.30 -4.49
N THR A 158 -11.79 5.49 -4.02
CA THR A 158 -10.57 5.67 -3.21
C THR A 158 -10.88 5.42 -1.74
N ASP A 159 -10.43 4.29 -1.23
CA ASP A 159 -10.37 4.02 0.20
C ASP A 159 -9.37 4.99 0.85
N TRP A 160 -9.88 5.90 1.68
CA TRP A 160 -9.03 6.83 2.41
C TRP A 160 -8.58 6.21 3.72
N PHE A 161 -7.28 6.05 3.84
CA PHE A 161 -6.65 5.64 5.09
C PHE A 161 -6.22 6.89 5.86
N ILE A 162 -7.00 7.25 6.87
CA ILE A 162 -6.65 8.29 7.82
C ILE A 162 -6.02 7.59 9.01
N ALA A 163 -4.72 7.82 9.23
CA ALA A 163 -4.05 7.32 10.42
C ALA A 163 -4.62 8.06 11.63
N VAL A 164 -5.30 7.34 12.51
CA VAL A 164 -5.85 7.85 13.76
C VAL A 164 -5.33 6.98 14.87
N SER A 165 -4.45 7.51 15.67
CA SER A 165 -4.04 6.82 16.89
C SER A 165 -5.16 6.97 17.91
N ARG A 166 -5.74 5.86 18.38
CA ARG A 166 -6.69 5.80 19.50
C ARG A 166 -7.63 6.99 19.63
N ALA A 167 -8.65 7.05 18.79
CA ALA A 167 -9.67 8.08 18.83
C ALA A 167 -11.07 7.46 18.95
N ASP A 168 -11.97 8.14 19.64
CA ASP A 168 -13.41 7.85 19.61
C ASP A 168 -14.00 8.38 18.31
N ILE A 169 -14.66 7.52 17.54
CA ILE A 169 -15.35 7.91 16.31
C ILE A 169 -16.82 8.21 16.67
N LYS A 170 -17.22 9.46 16.46
CA LYS A 170 -18.59 9.92 16.64
C LYS A 170 -19.21 10.24 15.28
N ASN A 171 -20.48 9.89 15.12
CA ASN A 171 -21.25 10.35 13.96
C ASN A 171 -21.55 11.86 14.11
N ALA A 172 -21.22 12.61 13.09
CA ALA A 172 -21.54 14.04 12.97
C ALA A 172 -22.27 14.32 11.65
N THR A 173 -22.68 15.56 11.44
CA THR A 173 -23.29 16.01 10.20
C THR A 173 -22.65 17.33 9.80
N VAL A 174 -22.27 17.45 8.53
CA VAL A 174 -21.76 18.69 7.94
C VAL A 174 -22.64 19.03 6.75
N ASN A 175 -23.39 20.16 6.82
CA ASN A 175 -24.30 20.59 5.75
C ASN A 175 -25.21 19.44 5.24
N GLU A 176 -25.87 18.73 6.18
CA GLU A 176 -26.77 17.59 5.92
C GLU A 176 -26.09 16.30 5.42
N LYS A 177 -24.79 16.32 5.18
CA LYS A 177 -24.02 15.13 4.81
C LYS A 177 -23.46 14.43 6.05
N LYS A 178 -23.39 13.10 6.02
CA LYS A 178 -22.80 12.32 7.12
C LYS A 178 -21.31 12.65 7.22
N ALA A 179 -20.84 12.81 8.44
CA ALA A 179 -19.45 13.06 8.76
C ALA A 179 -19.02 12.16 9.92
N ASP A 180 -17.74 11.83 9.94
CA ASP A 180 -17.11 11.09 11.02
C ASP A 180 -16.19 12.05 11.79
N LEU A 181 -16.50 12.24 13.07
CA LEU A 181 -15.73 13.07 13.98
C LEU A 181 -14.87 12.16 14.85
N LEU A 182 -13.57 12.39 14.81
CA LEU A 182 -12.56 11.60 15.48
C LEU A 182 -11.98 12.42 16.64
N ILE A 183 -12.25 11.97 17.86
CA ILE A 183 -11.77 12.63 19.07
C ILE A 183 -10.65 11.82 19.67
N ALA A 184 -9.45 12.38 19.67
CA ALA A 184 -8.26 11.73 20.18
C ALA A 184 -8.35 11.51 21.71
N HIS A 185 -7.91 10.34 22.16
CA HIS A 185 -7.86 10.02 23.59
C HIS A 185 -6.69 10.73 24.29
N ASP A 186 -5.56 10.93 23.59
CA ASP A 186 -4.41 11.66 24.10
C ASP A 186 -4.53 13.14 23.74
N PRO A 187 -4.46 14.06 24.73
CA PRO A 187 -4.44 15.51 24.46
C PRO A 187 -3.28 16.00 23.58
N LYS A 188 -2.28 15.16 23.35
CA LYS A 188 -1.14 15.42 22.45
C LYS A 188 -1.43 15.07 21.00
N GLU A 189 -2.56 14.42 20.73
CA GLU A 189 -3.01 14.05 19.41
C GLU A 189 -4.13 14.98 18.94
N ALA A 190 -4.16 15.23 17.64
CA ALA A 190 -5.13 16.15 17.05
C ALA A 190 -6.48 15.46 16.85
N ASN A 191 -7.56 16.17 17.11
CA ASN A 191 -8.90 15.79 16.69
C ASN A 191 -9.07 15.93 15.18
N ALA A 192 -10.06 15.23 14.60
CA ALA A 192 -10.30 15.35 13.18
C ALA A 192 -11.79 15.19 12.83
N ILE A 193 -12.18 15.70 11.67
CA ILE A 193 -13.49 15.47 11.06
C ILE A 193 -13.30 15.13 9.58
N ALA A 194 -14.04 14.13 9.10
CA ALA A 194 -14.01 13.68 7.72
C ALA A 194 -15.41 13.54 7.16
N TRP A 195 -15.65 13.99 5.93
CA TRP A 195 -16.93 13.84 5.24
C TRP A 195 -16.75 13.83 3.74
N ILE A 196 -17.79 13.38 3.03
CA ILE A 196 -17.86 13.42 1.58
C ILE A 196 -19.04 14.29 1.15
N SER A 197 -18.81 15.19 0.23
CA SER A 197 -19.84 16.00 -0.43
C SER A 197 -19.51 16.15 -1.91
N ASP A 198 -20.52 15.90 -2.74
CA ASP A 198 -20.47 16.11 -4.19
C ASP A 198 -19.21 15.52 -4.86
N GLY A 199 -18.92 14.24 -4.58
CA GLY A 199 -17.77 13.53 -5.12
C GLY A 199 -16.40 13.99 -4.61
N THR A 200 -16.38 14.95 -3.66
CA THR A 200 -15.14 15.41 -3.02
C THR A 200 -15.08 14.90 -1.59
N ALA A 201 -13.97 14.31 -1.22
CA ALA A 201 -13.72 13.93 0.16
C ALA A 201 -12.92 15.01 0.89
N PHE A 202 -13.37 15.37 2.08
CA PHE A 202 -12.83 16.44 2.91
C PHE A 202 -12.32 15.90 4.23
N TYR A 203 -11.28 16.51 4.76
CA TYR A 203 -10.67 16.17 6.03
C TYR A 203 -10.09 17.41 6.71
N VAL A 204 -10.45 17.62 7.96
CA VAL A 204 -9.87 18.64 8.84
C VAL A 204 -9.26 17.98 10.04
N THR A 205 -8.05 18.35 10.42
CA THR A 205 -7.41 17.89 11.65
C THR A 205 -6.64 19.00 12.33
N GLY A 206 -6.70 19.04 13.65
CA GLY A 206 -6.02 20.06 14.45
C GLY A 206 -6.23 19.89 15.94
N PHE A 207 -5.45 20.63 16.74
CA PHE A 207 -5.59 20.70 18.20
C PHE A 207 -6.71 21.70 18.59
N VAL A 208 -7.90 21.43 18.09
CA VAL A 208 -9.10 22.26 18.33
C VAL A 208 -10.25 21.41 18.82
N GLY A 209 -11.23 22.03 19.45
CA GLY A 209 -12.38 21.34 20.02
C GLY A 209 -13.34 20.78 18.96
N GLU A 210 -14.20 19.87 19.38
CA GLU A 210 -15.22 19.22 18.56
C GLU A 210 -16.09 20.25 17.82
N ASN A 211 -16.60 21.26 18.55
CA ASN A 211 -17.46 22.31 17.98
C ASN A 211 -16.77 23.15 16.91
N ASP A 212 -15.48 23.43 17.10
CA ASP A 212 -14.70 24.23 16.15
C ASP A 212 -14.42 23.45 14.86
N LEU A 213 -14.14 22.14 14.98
CA LEU A 213 -14.00 21.27 13.81
C LEU A 213 -15.28 21.21 12.99
N VAL A 214 -16.43 20.99 13.63
CA VAL A 214 -17.73 20.94 12.96
C VAL A 214 -18.03 22.27 12.30
N ARG A 215 -17.89 23.38 13.01
CA ARG A 215 -18.14 24.73 12.49
C ARG A 215 -17.23 25.06 11.31
N MET A 216 -15.94 24.69 11.39
CA MET A 216 -15.00 24.87 10.30
C MET A 216 -15.40 24.06 9.08
N ALA A 217 -15.80 22.80 9.28
CA ALA A 217 -16.26 21.92 8.22
C ALA A 217 -17.54 22.43 7.52
N GLU A 218 -18.52 22.90 8.30
CA GLU A 218 -19.77 23.49 7.78
C GLU A 218 -19.53 24.79 6.98
N SER A 219 -18.44 25.51 7.29
CA SER A 219 -18.09 26.76 6.62
C SER A 219 -17.34 26.56 5.29
N VAL A 220 -17.04 25.32 4.89
CA VAL A 220 -16.31 25.04 3.66
C VAL A 220 -17.13 25.44 2.43
N GLN A 221 -16.51 26.22 1.56
CA GLN A 221 -17.09 26.71 0.32
C GLN A 221 -16.05 26.79 -0.79
N ILE A 222 -16.51 26.88 -2.04
CA ILE A 222 -15.63 27.11 -3.19
C ILE A 222 -15.07 28.54 -3.10
N LYS A 223 -13.76 28.65 -3.15
CA LYS A 223 -13.06 29.95 -3.18
C LYS A 223 -13.37 30.63 -4.51
N LYS A 224 -13.93 31.81 -4.43
CA LYS A 224 -14.22 32.69 -5.59
C LYS A 224 -12.97 33.42 -6.07
#